data_bacc1f5119a56359f5fbab309e1df3a3
#
_entry.id   bacc1f5119a56359f5fbab309e1df3a3
#
_cell.length_a   1.000
_cell.length_b   1.000
_cell.length_c   1.000
_cell.angle_alpha   90.00
_cell.angle_beta   90.00
_cell.angle_gamma   90.00
#
_symmetry.space_group_name_H-M   'P 1'
#
loop_
_entity.id
_entity.type
_entity.pdbx_description
1 polymer ?
#
loop_
_entity_poly.entity_id
_entity_poly.type
_entity_poly.pdbx_seq_one_letter_code
_entity_poly.pdbx_strand_id
1 'polypeptide(L)'
;MNPQPILHFWFTELTPKHHFAKDAALDEAIRTRFGATLASAARCELFAWRATPEGRLAEVLVLDQFSRNVYRDTPQAFAQDALALALAQELVASGQDRSLPLAQRSFAYMPYMHSESALVHAQAALLFAQPGMEDTLRFELRHKEIIDRFGRYPHRNAPLGRASTPEELAFLSEPGSGF
;
A
#
# COMPACT_ATOMS: atom_id res chain seq x y z
N MET A 1 11.78 0.39 -19.17
CA MET A 1 10.48 0.94 -18.71
C MET A 1 10.74 2.25 -17.99
N ASN A 2 9.78 3.20 -18.03
CA ASN A 2 9.90 4.54 -17.42
C ASN A 2 8.91 4.64 -16.24
N PRO A 3 9.30 5.12 -15.05
CA PRO A 3 8.40 5.29 -13.90
C PRO A 3 7.39 6.44 -14.07
N GLN A 4 7.66 7.43 -14.91
CA GLN A 4 6.82 8.64 -15.03
C GLN A 4 5.35 8.37 -15.39
N PRO A 5 4.98 7.42 -16.28
CA PRO A 5 3.57 7.10 -16.53
C PRO A 5 2.81 6.63 -15.30
N ILE A 6 3.47 5.92 -14.36
CA ILE A 6 2.87 5.46 -13.10
C ILE A 6 2.56 6.66 -12.20
N LEU A 7 3.55 7.55 -12.01
CA LEU A 7 3.41 8.73 -11.17
C LEU A 7 2.37 9.71 -11.74
N HIS A 8 2.40 9.94 -13.05
CA HIS A 8 1.42 10.79 -13.73
C HIS A 8 0.01 10.24 -13.57
N PHE A 9 -0.20 8.95 -13.82
CA PHE A 9 -1.48 8.31 -13.64
C PHE A 9 -1.99 8.48 -12.21
N TRP A 10 -1.17 8.12 -11.22
CA TRP A 10 -1.59 8.09 -9.82
C TRP A 10 -1.83 9.48 -9.24
N PHE A 11 -0.94 10.44 -9.51
CA PHE A 11 -0.97 11.76 -8.87
C PHE A 11 -1.59 12.88 -9.72
N THR A 12 -1.84 12.66 -11.02
CA THR A 12 -2.35 13.70 -11.91
C THR A 12 -3.67 13.31 -12.57
N GLU A 13 -3.81 12.06 -13.06
CA GLU A 13 -5.06 11.62 -13.69
C GLU A 13 -6.11 11.24 -12.64
N LEU A 14 -5.69 10.69 -11.48
CA LEU A 14 -6.60 10.31 -10.40
C LEU A 14 -6.81 11.44 -9.40
N THR A 15 -7.99 11.45 -8.78
CA THR A 15 -8.30 12.33 -7.64
C THR A 15 -8.17 11.53 -6.32
N PRO A 16 -8.06 12.21 -5.15
CA PRO A 16 -8.00 11.53 -3.87
C PRO A 16 -9.14 10.53 -3.62
N LYS A 17 -10.32 10.77 -4.18
CA LYS A 17 -11.45 9.84 -4.07
C LYS A 17 -11.19 8.51 -4.77
N HIS A 18 -10.49 8.52 -5.89
CA HIS A 18 -10.18 7.31 -6.65
C HIS A 18 -9.21 6.38 -5.90
N HIS A 19 -8.27 6.94 -5.12
CA HIS A 19 -7.25 6.16 -4.44
C HIS A 19 -7.80 5.16 -3.42
N PHE A 20 -8.97 5.46 -2.83
CA PHE A 20 -9.56 4.67 -1.74
C PHE A 20 -10.94 4.09 -2.10
N ALA A 21 -11.43 4.33 -3.32
CA ALA A 21 -12.70 3.80 -3.78
C ALA A 21 -12.55 2.39 -4.37
N LYS A 22 -13.57 1.55 -4.16
CA LYS A 22 -13.73 0.32 -4.94
C LYS A 22 -14.39 0.70 -6.27
N ASP A 23 -13.62 0.70 -7.35
CA ASP A 23 -14.06 1.08 -8.69
C ASP A 23 -13.56 0.05 -9.72
N ALA A 24 -14.47 -0.76 -10.24
CA ALA A 24 -14.14 -1.81 -11.20
C ALA A 24 -13.61 -1.25 -12.53
N ALA A 25 -14.04 -0.06 -12.93
CA ALA A 25 -13.53 0.58 -14.15
C ALA A 25 -12.08 1.05 -13.96
N LEU A 26 -11.75 1.59 -12.78
CA LEU A 26 -10.38 1.93 -12.42
C LEU A 26 -9.50 0.67 -12.32
N ASP A 27 -10.00 -0.39 -11.68
CA ASP A 27 -9.28 -1.66 -11.57
C ASP A 27 -8.92 -2.22 -12.96
N GLU A 28 -9.86 -2.18 -13.91
CA GLU A 28 -9.63 -2.63 -15.29
C GLU A 28 -8.68 -1.69 -16.07
N ALA A 29 -8.78 -0.38 -15.86
CA ALA A 29 -7.86 0.58 -16.46
C ALA A 29 -6.41 0.34 -15.99
N ILE A 30 -6.21 0.08 -14.70
CA ILE A 30 -4.88 -0.26 -14.14
C ILE A 30 -4.39 -1.57 -14.71
N ARG A 31 -5.24 -2.61 -14.77
CA ARG A 31 -4.89 -3.91 -15.35
C ARG A 31 -4.42 -3.79 -16.79
N THR A 32 -5.19 -3.08 -17.61
CA THR A 32 -4.91 -2.91 -19.04
C THR A 32 -3.64 -2.08 -19.28
N ARG A 33 -3.48 -0.96 -18.57
CA ARG A 33 -2.36 -0.05 -18.80
C ARG A 33 -1.05 -0.52 -18.16
N PHE A 34 -1.12 -1.14 -16.98
CA PHE A 34 0.04 -1.37 -16.13
C PHE A 34 0.24 -2.82 -15.68
N GLY A 35 -0.60 -3.77 -16.12
CA GLY A 35 -0.49 -5.18 -15.74
C GLY A 35 0.86 -5.79 -16.10
N ALA A 36 1.43 -5.46 -17.28
CA ALA A 36 2.76 -5.91 -17.66
C ALA A 36 3.86 -5.31 -16.75
N THR A 37 3.69 -4.03 -16.34
CA THR A 37 4.61 -3.37 -15.41
C THR A 37 4.54 -4.02 -14.02
N LEU A 38 3.34 -4.35 -13.55
CA LEU A 38 3.15 -5.08 -12.28
C LEU A 38 3.81 -6.45 -12.32
N ALA A 39 3.66 -7.19 -13.43
CA ALA A 39 4.34 -8.48 -13.59
C ALA A 39 5.87 -8.35 -13.56
N SER A 40 6.44 -7.31 -14.17
CA SER A 40 7.88 -7.03 -14.10
C SER A 40 8.33 -6.61 -12.70
N ALA A 41 7.54 -5.76 -12.00
CA ALA A 41 7.82 -5.36 -10.62
C ALA A 41 7.87 -6.58 -9.69
N ALA A 42 6.88 -7.49 -9.79
CA ALA A 42 6.80 -8.72 -9.00
C ALA A 42 8.01 -9.66 -9.21
N ARG A 43 8.70 -9.55 -10.36
CA ARG A 43 9.96 -10.28 -10.65
C ARG A 43 11.22 -9.45 -10.38
N CYS A 44 11.09 -8.30 -9.69
CA CYS A 44 12.20 -7.36 -9.39
C CYS A 44 12.93 -6.83 -10.64
N GLU A 45 12.27 -6.78 -11.80
CA GLU A 45 12.88 -6.34 -13.07
C GLU A 45 12.93 -4.79 -13.21
N LEU A 46 12.31 -4.06 -12.27
CA LEU A 46 12.29 -2.59 -12.27
C LEU A 46 13.44 -1.96 -11.47
N PHE A 47 14.47 -2.72 -11.13
CA PHE A 47 15.58 -2.30 -10.27
C PHE A 47 16.26 -0.99 -10.73
N ALA A 48 16.29 -0.71 -12.04
CA ALA A 48 16.84 0.54 -12.55
C ALA A 48 16.05 1.79 -12.11
N TRP A 49 14.76 1.64 -11.75
CA TRP A 49 13.95 2.75 -11.22
C TRP A 49 14.44 3.21 -9.85
N ARG A 50 15.06 2.31 -9.09
CA ARG A 50 15.53 2.57 -7.72
C ARG A 50 16.69 3.56 -7.64
N ALA A 51 17.20 4.03 -8.77
CA ALA A 51 18.23 5.08 -8.83
C ALA A 51 17.72 6.45 -8.36
N THR A 52 16.38 6.68 -8.38
CA THR A 52 15.76 7.94 -7.96
C THR A 52 14.65 7.71 -6.94
N PRO A 53 14.38 8.68 -6.03
CA PRO A 53 13.27 8.57 -5.07
C PRO A 53 11.91 8.37 -5.75
N GLU A 54 11.67 9.09 -6.85
CA GLU A 54 10.43 9.00 -7.63
C GLU A 54 10.28 7.62 -8.29
N GLY A 55 11.38 7.05 -8.79
CA GLY A 55 11.38 5.72 -9.37
C GLY A 55 11.12 4.64 -8.31
N ARG A 56 11.68 4.77 -7.10
CA ARG A 56 11.38 3.90 -5.96
C ARG A 56 9.91 3.99 -5.57
N LEU A 57 9.36 5.21 -5.47
CA LEU A 57 7.94 5.42 -5.20
C LEU A 57 7.07 4.76 -6.26
N ALA A 58 7.40 4.91 -7.54
CA ALA A 58 6.64 4.28 -8.62
C ALA A 58 6.62 2.75 -8.51
N GLU A 59 7.76 2.12 -8.16
CA GLU A 59 7.82 0.68 -7.94
C GLU A 59 6.99 0.26 -6.72
N VAL A 60 7.03 1.01 -5.63
CA VAL A 60 6.19 0.79 -4.43
C VAL A 60 4.70 0.90 -4.78
N LEU A 61 4.29 1.93 -5.52
CA LEU A 61 2.88 2.09 -5.97
C LEU A 61 2.41 0.89 -6.80
N VAL A 62 3.25 0.43 -7.73
CA VAL A 62 2.92 -0.74 -8.57
C VAL A 62 2.75 -1.99 -7.73
N LEU A 63 3.66 -2.25 -6.78
CA LEU A 63 3.62 -3.46 -5.95
C LEU A 63 2.51 -3.42 -4.89
N ASP A 64 2.30 -2.27 -4.25
CA ASP A 64 1.35 -2.13 -3.16
C ASP A 64 -0.07 -1.78 -3.65
N GLN A 65 -0.22 -0.67 -4.37
CA GLN A 65 -1.54 -0.17 -4.75
C GLN A 65 -2.13 -0.90 -5.97
N PHE A 66 -1.34 -1.06 -7.05
CA PHE A 66 -1.85 -1.70 -8.26
C PHE A 66 -2.14 -3.19 -8.05
N SER A 67 -1.40 -3.90 -7.17
CA SER A 67 -1.74 -5.27 -6.80
C SER A 67 -3.14 -5.35 -6.20
N ARG A 68 -3.48 -4.42 -5.31
CA ARG A 68 -4.81 -4.35 -4.67
C ARG A 68 -5.93 -4.07 -5.67
N ASN A 69 -5.68 -3.23 -6.67
CA ASN A 69 -6.65 -2.98 -7.73
C ASN A 69 -6.79 -4.18 -8.70
N VAL A 70 -5.65 -4.64 -9.25
CA VAL A 70 -5.64 -5.68 -10.31
C VAL A 70 -6.13 -7.03 -9.79
N TYR A 71 -5.82 -7.36 -8.55
CA TYR A 71 -6.10 -8.67 -7.94
C TYR A 71 -7.09 -8.60 -6.76
N ARG A 72 -7.99 -7.61 -6.79
CA ARG A 72 -8.98 -7.39 -5.72
C ARG A 72 -9.66 -8.69 -5.31
N ASP A 73 -9.84 -8.86 -4.00
CA ASP A 73 -10.49 -10.02 -3.36
C ASP A 73 -9.81 -11.38 -3.63
N THR A 74 -8.53 -11.38 -4.05
CA THR A 74 -7.71 -12.59 -4.23
C THR A 74 -6.43 -12.53 -3.39
N PRO A 75 -5.75 -13.67 -3.13
CA PRO A 75 -4.48 -13.68 -2.42
C PRO A 75 -3.39 -12.84 -3.10
N GLN A 76 -3.45 -12.73 -4.42
CA GLN A 76 -2.48 -11.98 -5.22
C GLN A 76 -2.48 -10.48 -4.90
N ALA A 77 -3.58 -9.95 -4.37
CA ALA A 77 -3.67 -8.55 -3.93
C ALA A 77 -2.61 -8.18 -2.86
N PHE A 78 -2.18 -9.17 -2.08
CA PHE A 78 -1.24 -9.01 -0.96
C PHE A 78 0.10 -9.70 -1.19
N ALA A 79 0.27 -10.39 -2.32
CA ALA A 79 1.46 -11.22 -2.58
C ALA A 79 2.76 -10.41 -2.65
N GLN A 80 2.69 -9.11 -2.93
CA GLN A 80 3.84 -8.24 -3.06
C GLN A 80 4.07 -7.31 -1.84
N ASP A 81 3.27 -7.44 -0.78
CA ASP A 81 3.34 -6.55 0.39
C ASP A 81 4.74 -6.55 1.03
N ALA A 82 5.37 -7.70 1.18
CA ALA A 82 6.71 -7.81 1.77
C ALA A 82 7.78 -7.11 0.90
N LEU A 83 7.70 -7.24 -0.42
CA LEU A 83 8.63 -6.58 -1.34
C LEU A 83 8.40 -5.07 -1.34
N ALA A 84 7.14 -4.62 -1.42
CA ALA A 84 6.79 -3.21 -1.35
C ALA A 84 7.30 -2.57 -0.03
N LEU A 85 7.11 -3.27 1.10
CA LEU A 85 7.59 -2.82 2.40
C LEU A 85 9.12 -2.71 2.44
N ALA A 86 9.85 -3.73 1.96
CA ALA A 86 11.31 -3.68 1.93
C ALA A 86 11.84 -2.50 1.11
N LEU A 87 11.22 -2.21 -0.05
CA LEU A 87 11.61 -1.07 -0.87
C LEU A 87 11.27 0.28 -0.21
N ALA A 88 10.14 0.36 0.48
CA ALA A 88 9.78 1.53 1.27
C ALA A 88 10.75 1.75 2.44
N GLN A 89 11.17 0.68 3.12
CA GLN A 89 12.17 0.74 4.18
C GLN A 89 13.54 1.24 3.67
N GLU A 90 13.99 0.77 2.51
CA GLU A 90 15.22 1.23 1.89
C GLU A 90 15.14 2.71 1.48
N LEU A 91 13.99 3.16 0.96
CA LEU A 91 13.77 4.57 0.63
C LEU A 91 13.86 5.47 1.88
N VAL A 92 13.25 5.03 2.99
CA VAL A 92 13.30 5.74 4.28
C VAL A 92 14.70 5.70 4.89
N ALA A 93 15.35 4.53 4.92
CA ALA A 93 16.69 4.37 5.49
C ALA A 93 17.75 5.23 4.77
N SER A 94 17.59 5.43 3.46
CA SER A 94 18.46 6.31 2.68
C SER A 94 18.16 7.81 2.87
N GLY A 95 17.05 8.17 3.53
CA GLY A 95 16.58 9.55 3.68
C GLY A 95 16.05 10.21 2.40
N GLN A 96 15.98 9.47 1.30
CA GLN A 96 15.53 9.99 0.00
C GLN A 96 14.00 10.24 -0.03
N ASP A 97 13.23 9.61 0.85
CA ASP A 97 11.80 9.88 1.03
C ASP A 97 11.51 11.36 1.27
N ARG A 98 12.44 12.08 1.94
CA ARG A 98 12.29 13.50 2.29
C ARG A 98 12.35 14.43 1.07
N SER A 99 12.88 13.99 -0.05
CA SER A 99 12.88 14.75 -1.30
C SER A 99 11.54 14.68 -2.04
N LEU A 100 10.70 13.71 -1.71
CA LEU A 100 9.37 13.56 -2.30
C LEU A 100 8.41 14.62 -1.74
N PRO A 101 7.50 15.19 -2.57
CA PRO A 101 6.37 15.95 -2.10
C PRO A 101 5.55 15.18 -1.05
N LEU A 102 4.92 15.87 -0.09
CA LEU A 102 4.24 15.25 1.04
C LEU A 102 3.19 14.21 0.61
N ALA A 103 2.37 14.54 -0.39
CA ALA A 103 1.37 13.62 -0.93
C ALA A 103 1.99 12.35 -1.52
N GLN A 104 3.14 12.45 -2.18
CA GLN A 104 3.87 11.31 -2.72
C GLN A 104 4.55 10.49 -1.61
N ARG A 105 5.12 11.18 -0.63
CA ARG A 105 5.75 10.56 0.54
C ARG A 105 4.77 9.72 1.35
N SER A 106 3.52 10.17 1.50
CA SER A 106 2.49 9.40 2.20
C SER A 106 2.24 8.04 1.53
N PHE A 107 2.24 7.98 0.20
CA PHE A 107 2.11 6.72 -0.53
C PHE A 107 3.37 5.84 -0.44
N ALA A 108 4.56 6.42 -0.33
CA ALA A 108 5.77 5.66 -0.06
C ALA A 108 5.73 4.94 1.30
N TYR A 109 4.95 5.45 2.26
CA TYR A 109 4.80 4.86 3.59
C TYR A 109 3.61 3.88 3.70
N MET A 110 2.71 3.82 2.72
CA MET A 110 1.56 2.89 2.76
C MET A 110 1.94 1.42 3.02
N PRO A 111 3.05 0.87 2.49
CA PRO A 111 3.44 -0.50 2.81
C PRO A 111 3.67 -0.77 4.30
N TYR A 112 4.08 0.24 5.07
CA TYR A 112 4.19 0.10 6.54
C TYR A 112 2.81 -0.06 7.18
N MET A 113 1.83 0.77 6.76
CA MET A 113 0.43 0.69 7.22
C MET A 113 -0.22 -0.65 6.84
N HIS A 114 0.21 -1.25 5.74
CA HIS A 114 -0.33 -2.51 5.24
C HIS A 114 0.30 -3.76 5.86
N SER A 115 1.33 -3.61 6.68
CA SER A 115 2.03 -4.71 7.33
C SER A 115 1.18 -5.38 8.42
N GLU A 116 1.30 -6.70 8.57
CA GLU A 116 0.73 -7.42 9.71
C GLU A 116 1.74 -7.56 10.88
N SER A 117 2.58 -6.54 11.11
CA SER A 117 3.61 -6.51 12.16
C SER A 117 3.46 -5.29 13.06
N ALA A 118 3.20 -5.51 14.35
CA ALA A 118 3.12 -4.43 15.34
C ALA A 118 4.42 -3.59 15.41
N LEU A 119 5.59 -4.21 15.18
CA LEU A 119 6.87 -3.49 15.13
C LEU A 119 6.92 -2.52 13.95
N VAL A 120 6.41 -2.92 12.79
CA VAL A 120 6.35 -2.07 11.58
C VAL A 120 5.35 -0.93 11.79
N HIS A 121 4.20 -1.18 12.43
CA HIS A 121 3.24 -0.13 12.79
C HIS A 121 3.79 0.89 13.78
N ALA A 122 4.66 0.48 14.71
CA ALA A 122 5.35 1.44 15.56
C ALA A 122 6.22 2.41 14.76
N GLN A 123 6.86 1.96 13.69
CA GLN A 123 7.61 2.83 12.77
C GLN A 123 6.66 3.65 11.88
N ALA A 124 5.58 3.06 11.38
CA ALA A 124 4.57 3.75 10.58
C ALA A 124 4.00 4.97 11.32
N ALA A 125 3.63 4.81 12.60
CA ALA A 125 3.12 5.89 13.42
C ALA A 125 4.10 7.08 13.50
N LEU A 126 5.40 6.82 13.59
CA LEU A 126 6.44 7.88 13.57
C LEU A 126 6.57 8.53 12.18
N LEU A 127 6.50 7.73 11.10
CA LEU A 127 6.61 8.25 9.73
C LEU A 127 5.43 9.14 9.36
N PHE A 128 4.22 8.78 9.77
CA PHE A 128 3.03 9.58 9.51
C PHE A 128 2.84 10.74 10.50
N ALA A 129 3.57 10.81 11.62
CA ALA A 129 3.53 11.92 12.59
C ALA A 129 4.27 13.16 12.07
N GLN A 130 3.97 13.59 10.85
CA GLN A 130 4.53 14.76 10.20
C GLN A 130 3.43 15.80 9.94
N PRO A 131 3.74 17.12 10.04
CA PRO A 131 2.79 18.17 9.68
C PRO A 131 2.24 17.96 8.26
N GLY A 132 0.90 17.98 8.13
CA GLY A 132 0.18 17.76 6.89
C GLY A 132 -0.15 16.30 6.56
N MET A 133 0.18 15.34 7.45
CA MET A 133 -0.23 13.93 7.35
C MET A 133 -1.22 13.51 8.45
N GLU A 134 -1.86 14.46 9.14
CA GLU A 134 -2.72 14.20 10.30
C GLU A 134 -3.85 13.21 9.98
N ASP A 135 -4.44 13.34 8.80
CA ASP A 135 -5.50 12.43 8.35
C ASP A 135 -4.95 11.02 8.12
N THR A 136 -3.81 10.90 7.44
CA THR A 136 -3.17 9.60 7.20
C THR A 136 -2.71 8.96 8.50
N LEU A 137 -2.20 9.74 9.45
CA LEU A 137 -1.85 9.24 10.78
C LEU A 137 -3.07 8.67 11.52
N ARG A 138 -4.25 9.32 11.43
CA ARG A 138 -5.48 8.77 12.03
C ARG A 138 -5.85 7.41 11.43
N PHE A 139 -5.68 7.23 10.12
CA PHE A 139 -5.89 5.94 9.46
C PHE A 139 -4.84 4.92 9.92
N GLU A 140 -3.57 5.30 10.00
CA GLU A 140 -2.52 4.42 10.51
C GLU A 140 -2.81 3.93 11.93
N LEU A 141 -3.22 4.82 12.84
CA LEU A 141 -3.53 4.44 14.22
C LEU A 141 -4.68 3.43 14.30
N ARG A 142 -5.71 3.58 13.44
CA ARG A 142 -6.79 2.59 13.34
C ARG A 142 -6.31 1.24 12.81
N HIS A 143 -5.40 1.23 11.83
CA HIS A 143 -4.77 0.01 11.33
C HIS A 143 -3.93 -0.65 12.42
N LYS A 144 -3.14 0.15 13.13
CA LYS A 144 -2.32 -0.31 14.26
C LYS A 144 -3.16 -0.95 15.36
N GLU A 145 -4.31 -0.36 15.74
CA GLU A 145 -5.23 -0.94 16.74
C GLU A 145 -5.69 -2.35 16.34
N ILE A 146 -5.95 -2.58 15.06
CA ILE A 146 -6.33 -3.91 14.57
C ILE A 146 -5.17 -4.90 14.70
N ILE A 147 -3.96 -4.48 14.33
CA ILE A 147 -2.78 -5.32 14.45
C ILE A 147 -2.40 -5.58 15.91
N ASP A 148 -2.51 -4.58 16.78
CA ASP A 148 -2.27 -4.76 18.22
C ASP A 148 -3.28 -5.74 18.84
N ARG A 149 -4.54 -5.76 18.35
CA ARG A 149 -5.61 -6.62 18.85
C ARG A 149 -5.54 -8.05 18.30
N PHE A 150 -5.35 -8.20 16.98
CA PHE A 150 -5.49 -9.50 16.30
C PHE A 150 -4.17 -10.05 15.77
N GLY A 151 -3.09 -9.26 15.71
CA GLY A 151 -1.81 -9.65 15.11
C GLY A 151 -1.88 -9.78 13.58
N ARG A 152 -3.04 -9.50 12.97
CA ARG A 152 -3.29 -9.59 11.54
C ARG A 152 -4.52 -8.77 11.16
N TYR A 153 -4.74 -8.61 9.85
CA TYR A 153 -5.95 -7.99 9.32
C TYR A 153 -7.06 -9.03 9.11
N PRO A 154 -8.14 -9.05 9.92
CA PRO A 154 -9.22 -10.03 9.76
C PRO A 154 -9.90 -10.00 8.39
N HIS A 155 -10.04 -8.82 7.76
CA HIS A 155 -10.64 -8.69 6.43
C HIS A 155 -9.84 -9.39 5.31
N ARG A 156 -8.57 -9.74 5.54
CA ARG A 156 -7.74 -10.51 4.61
C ARG A 156 -7.90 -12.02 4.78
N ASN A 157 -8.58 -12.48 5.85
CA ASN A 157 -8.66 -13.90 6.14
C ASN A 157 -9.34 -14.67 5.00
N ALA A 158 -10.49 -14.20 4.52
CA ALA A 158 -11.21 -14.87 3.45
C ALA A 158 -10.39 -14.95 2.14
N PRO A 159 -9.84 -13.85 1.58
CA PRO A 159 -8.99 -13.92 0.40
C PRO A 159 -7.75 -14.81 0.58
N LEU A 160 -7.15 -14.83 1.79
CA LEU A 160 -5.94 -15.62 2.06
C LEU A 160 -6.23 -17.06 2.52
N GLY A 161 -7.50 -17.49 2.56
CA GLY A 161 -7.88 -18.82 3.02
C GLY A 161 -7.59 -19.07 4.50
N ARG A 162 -7.51 -18.03 5.31
CA ARG A 162 -7.28 -18.11 6.76
C ARG A 162 -8.62 -18.23 7.49
N ALA A 163 -8.71 -19.15 8.46
CA ALA A 163 -9.88 -19.23 9.33
C ALA A 163 -9.96 -18.01 10.26
N SER A 164 -11.13 -17.38 10.36
CA SER A 164 -11.38 -16.32 11.33
C SER A 164 -11.78 -16.87 12.69
N THR A 165 -11.30 -16.24 13.76
CA THR A 165 -11.76 -16.53 15.13
C THR A 165 -13.16 -15.94 15.37
N PRO A 166 -13.90 -16.37 16.41
CA PRO A 166 -15.18 -15.76 16.76
C PRO A 166 -15.07 -14.25 17.01
N GLU A 167 -13.97 -13.81 17.62
CA GLU A 167 -13.72 -12.39 17.89
C GLU A 167 -13.48 -11.59 16.60
N GLU A 168 -12.72 -12.14 15.65
CA GLU A 168 -12.52 -11.54 14.33
C GLU A 168 -13.82 -11.46 13.53
N LEU A 169 -14.68 -12.50 13.61
CA LEU A 169 -16.01 -12.46 12.96
C LEU A 169 -16.92 -11.38 13.56
N ALA A 170 -16.91 -11.21 14.89
CA ALA A 170 -17.63 -10.13 15.54
C ALA A 170 -17.10 -8.75 15.06
N PHE A 171 -15.79 -8.55 15.03
CA PHE A 171 -15.17 -7.33 14.52
C PHE A 171 -15.53 -7.06 13.05
N LEU A 172 -15.52 -8.09 12.18
CA LEU A 172 -15.85 -7.94 10.76
C LEU A 172 -17.30 -7.51 10.51
N SER A 173 -18.20 -7.69 11.49
CA SER A 173 -19.59 -7.21 11.42
C SER A 173 -19.75 -5.73 11.78
N GLU A 174 -18.71 -5.09 12.31
CA GLU A 174 -18.73 -3.68 12.71
C GLU A 174 -18.50 -2.76 11.49
N PRO A 175 -19.14 -1.57 11.44
CA PRO A 175 -18.84 -0.57 10.41
C PRO A 175 -17.36 -0.15 10.44
N GLY A 176 -16.70 -0.14 9.27
CA GLY A 176 -15.30 0.27 9.14
C GLY A 176 -14.27 -0.79 9.55
N SER A 177 -14.69 -2.06 9.64
CA SER A 177 -13.80 -3.20 9.90
C SER A 177 -12.95 -3.63 8.70
N GLY A 178 -13.27 -3.15 7.49
CA GLY A 178 -12.50 -3.36 6.25
C GLY A 178 -12.02 -2.04 5.66
N PHE A 179 -10.88 -2.06 4.98
CA PHE A 179 -10.24 -0.92 4.31
C PHE A 179 -10.20 -1.13 2.81
#